data_096df56430729da434f6f44fac0e8485
#
_entry.id   096df56430729da434f6f44fac0e8485
#
_cell.length_a   1.000
_cell.length_b   1.000
_cell.length_c   1.000
_cell.angle_alpha   90.00
_cell.angle_beta   90.00
_cell.angle_gamma   90.00
#
_symmetry.space_group_name_H-M   'P 1'
#
loop_
_entity.id
_entity.type
_entity.pdbx_description
1 polymer ?
#
loop_
_entity_poly.entity_id
_entity_poly.type
_entity_poly.pdbx_seq_one_letter_code
_entity_poly.pdbx_strand_id
1 'polypeptide(L)'
;MSIKNSTLVPIVVEKDPSGNERSYDIYSRLLKDYIVFVTGEIDMGVANTFIAQILFLQSQDPERVISVYINSPGGEVYAGVAMYDTMKHVKNEIVTINCGLAASAASLLLAGGTKGKRYALPNTYTLIHQPLIHGGMGGQATDIEIEAKHMIQLKHKLAEITAECVGKKSEDVLKDMERDYWMTAEETMKYGLIDKILEPKK
;
A
#
# COMPACT_ATOMS: atom_id res chain seq x y z
N MET A 1 27.49 -4.27 12.70
CA MET A 1 27.26 -3.54 11.44
C MET A 1 26.54 -4.49 10.49
N SER A 2 25.22 -4.41 10.38
CA SER A 2 24.45 -5.24 9.43
C SER A 2 24.65 -4.65 8.03
N ILE A 3 25.27 -5.40 7.13
CA ILE A 3 25.29 -5.07 5.71
C ILE A 3 23.85 -5.20 5.22
N LYS A 4 23.13 -4.08 5.09
CA LYS A 4 21.88 -4.09 4.33
C LYS A 4 22.26 -4.54 2.92
N ASN A 5 21.81 -5.74 2.51
CA ASN A 5 21.93 -6.20 1.14
C ASN A 5 21.29 -5.13 0.24
N SER A 6 22.13 -4.31 -0.40
CA SER A 6 21.65 -3.40 -1.44
C SER A 6 21.23 -4.29 -2.62
N THR A 7 19.92 -4.43 -2.81
CA THR A 7 19.38 -5.09 -3.99
C THR A 7 19.88 -4.31 -5.21
N LEU A 8 20.60 -4.98 -6.12
CA LEU A 8 21.04 -4.38 -7.37
C LEU A 8 19.78 -3.97 -8.16
N VAL A 9 19.65 -2.68 -8.43
CA VAL A 9 18.59 -2.16 -9.30
C VAL A 9 19.10 -2.21 -10.74
N PRO A 10 18.46 -3.00 -11.62
CA PRO A 10 18.88 -3.12 -13.03
C PRO A 10 18.77 -1.79 -13.76
N ILE A 11 19.73 -1.53 -14.66
CA ILE A 11 19.70 -0.40 -15.59
C ILE A 11 19.20 -0.91 -16.94
N VAL A 12 18.27 -0.21 -17.54
CA VAL A 12 17.76 -0.45 -18.89
C VAL A 12 18.19 0.71 -19.81
N VAL A 13 18.53 0.41 -21.05
CA VAL A 13 18.91 1.38 -22.06
C VAL A 13 17.85 1.38 -23.16
N GLU A 14 17.28 2.53 -23.44
CA GLU A 14 16.33 2.73 -24.52
C GLU A 14 16.92 3.64 -25.60
N LYS A 15 16.58 3.36 -26.85
CA LYS A 15 16.85 4.27 -27.97
C LYS A 15 15.62 5.10 -28.25
N ASP A 16 15.81 6.42 -28.30
CA ASP A 16 14.77 7.31 -28.76
C ASP A 16 14.60 7.22 -30.31
N PRO A 17 13.52 7.77 -30.88
CA PRO A 17 13.30 7.75 -32.33
C PRO A 17 14.44 8.39 -33.15
N SER A 18 15.27 9.21 -32.52
CA SER A 18 16.45 9.86 -33.15
C SER A 18 17.72 9.01 -33.03
N GLY A 19 17.64 7.83 -32.38
CA GLY A 19 18.76 6.91 -32.20
C GLY A 19 19.63 7.19 -30.98
N ASN A 20 19.33 8.20 -30.16
CA ASN A 20 20.09 8.47 -28.94
C ASN A 20 19.73 7.47 -27.85
N GLU A 21 20.76 7.01 -27.12
CA GLU A 21 20.59 6.10 -26.00
C GLU A 21 20.33 6.87 -24.70
N ARG A 22 19.33 6.41 -23.95
CA ARG A 22 19.01 6.91 -22.59
C ARG A 22 18.99 5.75 -21.62
N SER A 23 19.72 5.89 -20.53
CA SER A 23 19.76 4.91 -19.44
C SER A 23 18.81 5.30 -18.32
N TYR A 24 18.07 4.33 -17.80
CA TYR A 24 17.17 4.46 -16.65
C TYR A 24 17.41 3.29 -15.72
N ASP A 25 17.25 3.48 -14.41
CA ASP A 25 16.96 2.35 -13.56
C ASP A 25 15.54 1.81 -13.86
N ILE A 26 15.31 0.54 -13.54
CA ILE A 26 14.05 -0.13 -13.93
C ILE A 26 12.81 0.53 -13.33
N TYR A 27 12.88 1.04 -12.09
CA TYR A 27 11.74 1.69 -11.45
C TYR A 27 11.44 3.04 -12.07
N SER A 28 12.47 3.86 -12.35
CA SER A 28 12.32 5.13 -13.08
C SER A 28 11.77 4.91 -14.49
N ARG A 29 12.15 3.80 -15.15
CA ARG A 29 11.61 3.47 -16.45
C ARG A 29 10.13 3.10 -16.38
N LEU A 30 9.73 2.27 -15.42
CA LEU A 30 8.34 1.88 -15.22
C LEU A 30 7.47 3.04 -14.75
N LEU A 31 8.02 3.98 -13.99
CA LEU A 31 7.32 5.21 -13.59
C LEU A 31 6.84 6.02 -14.80
N LYS A 32 7.60 6.08 -15.91
CA LYS A 32 7.15 6.72 -17.16
C LYS A 32 5.88 6.06 -17.74
N ASP A 33 5.67 4.79 -17.45
CA ASP A 33 4.47 4.06 -17.83
C ASP A 33 3.37 4.09 -16.76
N TYR A 34 3.52 4.97 -15.75
CA TYR A 34 2.59 5.14 -14.64
C TYR A 34 2.48 3.87 -13.77
N ILE A 35 3.59 3.17 -13.62
CA ILE A 35 3.71 1.98 -12.76
C ILE A 35 4.57 2.34 -11.55
N VAL A 36 4.00 2.17 -10.35
CA VAL A 36 4.63 2.44 -9.06
C VAL A 36 4.68 1.14 -8.24
N PHE A 37 5.73 0.97 -7.46
CA PHE A 37 5.90 -0.21 -6.59
C PHE A 37 5.90 0.19 -5.13
N VAL A 38 5.19 -0.61 -4.32
CA VAL A 38 5.26 -0.58 -2.85
C VAL A 38 5.79 -1.94 -2.41
N THR A 39 7.08 -2.01 -2.10
CA THR A 39 7.78 -3.25 -1.75
C THR A 39 8.55 -3.10 -0.45
N GLY A 40 8.62 -4.20 0.32
CA GLY A 40 9.28 -4.20 1.62
C GLY A 40 8.51 -3.44 2.70
N GLU A 41 9.20 -3.10 3.79
CA GLU A 41 8.60 -2.40 4.92
C GLU A 41 8.27 -0.95 4.57
N ILE A 42 7.10 -0.47 5.01
CA ILE A 42 6.63 0.90 4.80
C ILE A 42 7.12 1.75 5.97
N ASP A 43 8.06 2.62 5.70
CA ASP A 43 8.53 3.69 6.59
C ASP A 43 8.22 5.07 6.00
N MET A 44 8.57 6.14 6.73
CA MET A 44 8.36 7.51 6.25
C MET A 44 9.15 7.82 4.97
N GLY A 45 10.31 7.19 4.75
CA GLY A 45 11.12 7.37 3.53
C GLY A 45 10.41 6.79 2.30
N VAL A 46 9.89 5.57 2.44
CA VAL A 46 9.07 4.90 1.41
C VAL A 46 7.81 5.72 1.13
N ALA A 47 7.12 6.19 2.17
CA ALA A 47 5.91 6.99 2.02
C ALA A 47 6.18 8.30 1.27
N ASN A 48 7.20 9.05 1.64
CA ASN A 48 7.56 10.31 0.98
C ASN A 48 7.92 10.09 -0.49
N THR A 49 8.66 9.02 -0.80
CA THR A 49 8.99 8.66 -2.19
C THR A 49 7.74 8.34 -2.99
N PHE A 50 6.85 7.51 -2.44
CA PHE A 50 5.58 7.15 -3.06
C PHE A 50 4.72 8.40 -3.32
N ILE A 51 4.53 9.26 -2.32
CA ILE A 51 3.77 10.51 -2.43
C ILE A 51 4.33 11.39 -3.55
N ALA A 52 5.66 11.57 -3.59
CA ALA A 52 6.32 12.36 -4.63
C ALA A 52 6.07 11.76 -6.03
N GLN A 53 6.13 10.44 -6.19
CA GLN A 53 5.84 9.75 -7.44
C GLN A 53 4.39 9.97 -7.89
N ILE A 54 3.42 9.79 -6.99
CA ILE A 54 1.98 9.96 -7.31
C ILE A 54 1.69 11.41 -7.73
N LEU A 55 2.20 12.40 -6.98
CA LEU A 55 2.02 13.83 -7.31
C LEU A 55 2.71 14.20 -8.62
N PHE A 56 3.89 13.66 -8.89
CA PHE A 56 4.58 13.84 -10.16
C PHE A 56 3.75 13.29 -11.32
N LEU A 57 3.24 12.06 -11.21
CA LEU A 57 2.41 11.46 -12.26
C LEU A 57 1.13 12.24 -12.51
N GLN A 58 0.45 12.71 -11.44
CA GLN A 58 -0.71 13.59 -11.58
C GLN A 58 -0.36 14.87 -12.35
N SER A 59 0.81 15.48 -12.08
CA SER A 59 1.23 16.69 -12.77
C SER A 59 1.53 16.49 -14.26
N GLN A 60 1.90 15.26 -14.66
CA GLN A 60 2.17 14.93 -16.06
C GLN A 60 0.88 14.69 -16.85
N ASP A 61 -0.04 13.90 -16.32
CA ASP A 61 -1.35 13.62 -16.93
C ASP A 61 -2.34 13.16 -15.84
N PRO A 62 -3.27 14.02 -15.41
CA PRO A 62 -4.23 13.70 -14.35
C PRO A 62 -5.32 12.69 -14.75
N GLU A 63 -5.48 12.42 -16.06
CA GLU A 63 -6.48 11.47 -16.57
C GLU A 63 -5.90 10.05 -16.78
N ARG A 64 -4.58 9.92 -16.79
CA ARG A 64 -3.93 8.63 -16.99
C ARG A 64 -3.97 7.79 -15.72
N VAL A 65 -4.34 6.53 -15.86
CA VAL A 65 -4.41 5.56 -14.75
C VAL A 65 -3.02 5.27 -14.19
N ILE A 66 -2.88 5.29 -12.86
CA ILE A 66 -1.66 4.89 -12.15
C ILE A 66 -1.84 3.45 -11.64
N SER A 67 -0.88 2.58 -11.92
CA SER A 67 -0.86 1.20 -11.43
C SER A 67 0.13 1.04 -10.27
N VAL A 68 -0.36 0.63 -9.10
CA VAL A 68 0.43 0.41 -7.89
C VAL A 68 0.55 -1.09 -7.61
N TYR A 69 1.76 -1.63 -7.77
CA TYR A 69 2.08 -3.02 -7.45
C TYR A 69 2.54 -3.13 -6.00
N ILE A 70 1.90 -3.99 -5.23
CA ILE A 70 2.09 -4.13 -3.79
C ILE A 70 2.66 -5.51 -3.45
N ASN A 71 3.80 -5.52 -2.75
CA ASN A 71 4.40 -6.70 -2.12
C ASN A 71 5.11 -6.27 -0.83
N SER A 72 4.33 -6.09 0.23
CA SER A 72 4.79 -5.44 1.46
C SER A 72 4.16 -6.07 2.71
N PRO A 73 4.95 -6.26 3.78
CA PRO A 73 4.43 -6.65 5.09
C PRO A 73 3.70 -5.51 5.83
N GLY A 74 3.65 -4.32 5.26
CA GLY A 74 3.18 -3.11 5.92
C GLY A 74 4.31 -2.37 6.63
N GLY A 75 4.01 -1.67 7.72
CA GLY A 75 4.98 -0.89 8.48
C GLY A 75 4.32 0.24 9.28
N GLU A 76 4.93 1.42 9.30
CA GLU A 76 4.47 2.56 10.08
C GLU A 76 3.06 3.01 9.67
N VAL A 77 2.17 3.12 10.66
CA VAL A 77 0.76 3.45 10.41
C VAL A 77 0.61 4.82 9.74
N TYR A 78 1.32 5.85 10.24
CA TYR A 78 1.22 7.20 9.68
C TYR A 78 1.77 7.29 8.25
N ALA A 79 2.82 6.53 7.95
CA ALA A 79 3.35 6.40 6.60
C ALA A 79 2.29 5.79 5.66
N GLY A 80 1.64 4.70 6.08
CA GLY A 80 0.58 4.05 5.31
C GLY A 80 -0.65 4.95 5.10
N VAL A 81 -1.09 5.67 6.14
CA VAL A 81 -2.22 6.61 6.03
C VAL A 81 -1.89 7.78 5.10
N ALA A 82 -0.68 8.36 5.18
CA ALA A 82 -0.27 9.43 4.29
C ALA A 82 -0.25 9.00 2.80
N MET A 83 0.21 7.78 2.53
CA MET A 83 0.15 7.19 1.18
C MET A 83 -1.30 6.99 0.73
N TYR A 84 -2.16 6.41 1.59
CA TYR A 84 -3.58 6.20 1.31
C TYR A 84 -4.29 7.52 1.00
N ASP A 85 -4.15 8.53 1.85
CA ASP A 85 -4.79 9.83 1.67
C ASP A 85 -4.32 10.50 0.37
N THR A 86 -3.03 10.35 0.01
CA THR A 86 -2.51 10.84 -1.27
C THR A 86 -3.18 10.14 -2.45
N MET A 87 -3.35 8.81 -2.40
CA MET A 87 -4.08 8.06 -3.44
C MET A 87 -5.53 8.54 -3.58
N LYS A 88 -6.17 8.90 -2.48
CA LYS A 88 -7.56 9.42 -2.50
C LYS A 88 -7.65 10.88 -2.94
N HIS A 89 -6.58 11.66 -2.77
CA HIS A 89 -6.54 13.09 -3.09
C HIS A 89 -6.32 13.37 -4.58
N VAL A 90 -5.51 12.56 -5.27
CA VAL A 90 -5.19 12.77 -6.68
C VAL A 90 -6.39 12.49 -7.59
N LYS A 91 -6.41 13.14 -8.77
CA LYS A 91 -7.49 12.94 -9.76
C LYS A 91 -7.37 11.62 -10.52
N ASN A 92 -6.15 11.11 -10.64
CA ASN A 92 -5.90 9.87 -11.36
C ASN A 92 -6.67 8.70 -10.74
N GLU A 93 -7.22 7.84 -11.56
CA GLU A 93 -7.66 6.53 -11.10
C GLU A 93 -6.44 5.68 -10.70
N ILE A 94 -6.53 5.03 -9.55
CA ILE A 94 -5.46 4.19 -9.01
C ILE A 94 -5.86 2.72 -9.11
N VAL A 95 -5.15 1.97 -9.92
CA VAL A 95 -5.19 0.50 -9.92
C VAL A 95 -4.25 -0.02 -8.85
N THR A 96 -4.71 -0.91 -7.99
CA THR A 96 -3.85 -1.59 -7.00
C THR A 96 -3.78 -3.08 -7.31
N ILE A 97 -2.58 -3.66 -7.23
CA ILE A 97 -2.34 -5.07 -7.53
C ILE A 97 -1.49 -5.69 -6.42
N ASN A 98 -2.08 -6.59 -5.63
CA ASN A 98 -1.29 -7.44 -4.74
C ASN A 98 -0.55 -8.48 -5.59
N CYS A 99 0.79 -8.46 -5.59
CA CYS A 99 1.62 -9.40 -6.35
C CYS A 99 2.38 -10.42 -5.48
N GLY A 100 2.11 -10.44 -4.18
CA GLY A 100 2.69 -11.40 -3.23
C GLY A 100 2.02 -11.28 -1.87
N LEU A 101 2.35 -10.23 -1.14
CA LEU A 101 1.83 -9.95 0.19
C LEU A 101 1.32 -8.50 0.26
N ALA A 102 0.13 -8.31 0.83
CA ALA A 102 -0.36 -7.00 1.24
C ALA A 102 -0.84 -7.09 2.71
N ALA A 103 0.07 -6.82 3.65
CA ALA A 103 -0.22 -6.96 5.08
C ALA A 103 -0.25 -5.61 5.79
N SER A 104 -1.10 -5.50 6.83
CA SER A 104 -1.14 -4.33 7.74
C SER A 104 -1.35 -3.03 6.94
N ALA A 105 -0.49 -2.01 7.07
CA ALA A 105 -0.57 -0.76 6.32
C ALA A 105 -0.65 -0.97 4.79
N ALA A 106 -0.03 -2.02 4.24
CA ALA A 106 -0.10 -2.34 2.81
C ALA A 106 -1.48 -2.84 2.37
N SER A 107 -2.24 -3.51 3.26
CA SER A 107 -3.63 -3.90 2.97
C SER A 107 -4.56 -2.69 2.83
N LEU A 108 -4.28 -1.62 3.59
CA LEU A 108 -4.99 -0.36 3.46
C LEU A 108 -4.75 0.29 2.08
N LEU A 109 -3.50 0.26 1.59
CA LEU A 109 -3.18 0.75 0.25
C LEU A 109 -3.85 -0.10 -0.84
N LEU A 110 -3.87 -1.42 -0.69
CA LEU A 110 -4.56 -2.32 -1.61
C LEU A 110 -6.05 -1.97 -1.71
N ALA A 111 -6.73 -1.82 -0.57
CA ALA A 111 -8.13 -1.45 -0.49
C ALA A 111 -8.41 -0.02 -0.97
N GLY A 112 -7.41 0.88 -0.87
CA GLY A 112 -7.47 2.29 -1.23
C GLY A 112 -7.53 2.57 -2.73
N GLY A 113 -7.28 1.60 -3.59
CA GLY A 113 -7.42 1.73 -5.04
C GLY A 113 -8.83 2.14 -5.49
N THR A 114 -8.95 2.62 -6.72
CA THR A 114 -10.24 2.95 -7.32
C THR A 114 -11.14 1.72 -7.33
N LYS A 115 -12.37 1.86 -6.84
CA LYS A 115 -13.34 0.75 -6.79
C LYS A 115 -13.56 0.16 -8.18
N GLY A 116 -13.53 -1.17 -8.28
CA GLY A 116 -13.56 -1.91 -9.54
C GLY A 116 -12.16 -2.13 -10.16
N LYS A 117 -11.11 -1.52 -9.59
CA LYS A 117 -9.73 -1.56 -10.11
C LYS A 117 -8.70 -2.06 -9.08
N ARG A 118 -9.16 -2.83 -8.10
CA ARG A 118 -8.31 -3.43 -7.05
C ARG A 118 -8.14 -4.91 -7.35
N TYR A 119 -6.91 -5.37 -7.49
CA TYR A 119 -6.60 -6.72 -8.00
C TYR A 119 -5.63 -7.47 -7.09
N ALA A 120 -5.60 -8.78 -7.24
CA ALA A 120 -4.57 -9.66 -6.68
C ALA A 120 -4.18 -10.72 -7.70
N LEU A 121 -2.94 -11.21 -7.61
CA LEU A 121 -2.52 -12.44 -8.28
C LEU A 121 -3.03 -13.65 -7.50
N PRO A 122 -3.20 -14.84 -8.11
CA PRO A 122 -3.91 -15.97 -7.51
C PRO A 122 -3.31 -16.49 -6.18
N ASN A 123 -1.99 -16.46 -6.06
CA ASN A 123 -1.28 -17.06 -4.92
C ASN A 123 -0.84 -16.03 -3.87
N THR A 124 -1.57 -14.92 -3.76
CA THR A 124 -1.23 -13.83 -2.83
C THR A 124 -1.97 -13.98 -1.51
N TYR A 125 -1.42 -13.33 -0.49
CA TYR A 125 -2.05 -13.22 0.82
C TYR A 125 -2.28 -11.77 1.21
N THR A 126 -3.32 -11.55 1.98
CA THR A 126 -3.63 -10.25 2.59
C THR A 126 -3.83 -10.45 4.08
N LEU A 127 -3.33 -9.52 4.88
CA LEU A 127 -3.51 -9.50 6.33
C LEU A 127 -4.07 -8.15 6.76
N ILE A 128 -5.12 -8.17 7.56
CA ILE A 128 -5.60 -7.01 8.31
C ILE A 128 -5.47 -7.29 9.81
N HIS A 129 -5.13 -6.27 10.57
CA HIS A 129 -5.07 -6.29 12.04
C HIS A 129 -5.09 -4.88 12.63
N GLN A 130 -5.32 -4.77 13.94
CA GLN A 130 -5.24 -3.51 14.65
C GLN A 130 -3.80 -2.96 14.70
N PRO A 131 -3.60 -1.64 14.90
CA PRO A 131 -2.27 -1.09 15.09
C PRO A 131 -1.62 -1.68 16.34
N LEU A 132 -0.30 -1.85 16.30
CA LEU A 132 0.46 -2.38 17.42
C LEU A 132 1.70 -1.50 17.67
N ILE A 133 2.18 -1.48 18.91
CA ILE A 133 3.41 -0.77 19.30
C ILE A 133 4.52 -1.81 19.43
N HIS A 134 5.53 -1.70 18.57
CA HIS A 134 6.75 -2.51 18.70
C HIS A 134 7.62 -1.95 19.83
N GLY A 135 8.17 -2.83 20.67
CA GLY A 135 9.09 -2.46 21.76
C GLY A 135 8.43 -2.05 23.06
N GLY A 136 7.10 -2.04 23.12
CA GLY A 136 6.36 -1.72 24.34
C GLY A 136 6.19 -0.21 24.59
N MET A 137 5.39 0.13 25.59
CA MET A 137 5.23 1.49 26.11
C MET A 137 6.00 1.64 27.42
N GLY A 138 6.70 2.76 27.59
CA GLY A 138 7.40 3.12 28.82
C GLY A 138 7.27 4.62 29.10
N GLY A 139 7.34 5.02 30.38
CA GLY A 139 7.23 6.43 30.78
C GLY A 139 6.41 6.61 32.05
N GLN A 140 5.97 7.84 32.31
CA GLN A 140 5.09 8.16 33.41
C GLN A 140 3.67 7.59 33.17
N ALA A 141 2.93 7.27 34.22
CA ALA A 141 1.58 6.69 34.10
C ALA A 141 0.64 7.54 33.21
N THR A 142 0.70 8.85 33.33
CA THR A 142 -0.10 9.77 32.50
C THR A 142 0.28 9.71 31.03
N ASP A 143 1.58 9.58 30.71
CA ASP A 143 2.04 9.47 29.32
C ASP A 143 1.55 8.15 28.69
N ILE A 144 1.62 7.06 29.46
CA ILE A 144 1.09 5.75 29.03
C ILE A 144 -0.42 5.82 28.78
N GLU A 145 -1.17 6.54 29.63
CA GLU A 145 -2.62 6.73 29.43
C GLU A 145 -2.94 7.52 28.16
N ILE A 146 -2.19 8.58 27.88
CA ILE A 146 -2.33 9.40 26.68
C ILE A 146 -2.07 8.56 25.43
N GLU A 147 -0.96 7.84 25.41
CA GLU A 147 -0.61 6.94 24.28
C GLU A 147 -1.65 5.84 24.07
N ALA A 148 -2.13 5.20 25.15
CA ALA A 148 -3.15 4.17 25.05
C ALA A 148 -4.45 4.72 24.44
N LYS A 149 -4.90 5.90 24.87
CA LYS A 149 -6.08 6.58 24.29
C LYS A 149 -5.88 6.89 22.81
N HIS A 150 -4.69 7.38 22.45
CA HIS A 150 -4.37 7.68 21.05
C HIS A 150 -4.37 6.43 20.18
N MET A 151 -3.80 5.32 20.65
CA MET A 151 -3.82 4.03 19.95
C MET A 151 -5.24 3.50 19.74
N ILE A 152 -6.12 3.66 20.73
CA ILE A 152 -7.53 3.27 20.60
C ILE A 152 -8.23 4.12 19.52
N GLN A 153 -7.99 5.42 19.48
CA GLN A 153 -8.53 6.30 18.43
C GLN A 153 -8.03 5.88 17.05
N LEU A 154 -6.72 5.60 16.93
CA LEU A 154 -6.11 5.15 15.69
C LEU A 154 -6.68 3.81 15.22
N LYS A 155 -6.87 2.84 16.13
CA LYS A 155 -7.55 1.57 15.85
C LYS A 155 -8.94 1.78 15.24
N HIS A 156 -9.77 2.65 15.82
CA HIS A 156 -11.09 2.96 15.30
C HIS A 156 -11.00 3.63 13.93
N LYS A 157 -10.10 4.60 13.77
CA LYS A 157 -9.93 5.30 12.48
C LYS A 157 -9.53 4.39 11.34
N LEU A 158 -8.59 3.45 11.58
CA LEU A 158 -8.18 2.47 10.57
C LEU A 158 -9.32 1.49 10.21
N ALA A 159 -10.11 1.08 11.21
CA ALA A 159 -11.28 0.24 10.97
C ALA A 159 -12.35 0.97 10.14
N GLU A 160 -12.60 2.26 10.40
CA GLU A 160 -13.51 3.10 9.61
C GLU A 160 -13.06 3.20 8.15
N ILE A 161 -11.79 3.56 7.91
CA ILE A 161 -11.23 3.67 6.55
C ILE A 161 -11.34 2.33 5.82
N THR A 162 -10.99 1.23 6.49
CA THR A 162 -11.09 -0.10 5.89
C THR A 162 -12.55 -0.45 5.58
N ALA A 163 -13.48 -0.17 6.49
CA ALA A 163 -14.90 -0.42 6.33
C ALA A 163 -15.50 0.32 5.12
N GLU A 164 -15.13 1.58 4.93
CA GLU A 164 -15.50 2.38 3.75
C GLU A 164 -15.01 1.71 2.45
N CYS A 165 -13.77 1.24 2.43
CA CYS A 165 -13.19 0.57 1.25
C CYS A 165 -13.90 -0.73 0.89
N VAL A 166 -14.31 -1.52 1.90
CA VAL A 166 -14.91 -2.86 1.70
C VAL A 166 -16.45 -2.85 1.68
N GLY A 167 -17.07 -1.74 2.08
CA GLY A 167 -18.54 -1.62 2.15
C GLY A 167 -19.16 -2.40 3.30
N LYS A 168 -18.44 -2.57 4.42
CA LYS A 168 -18.92 -3.19 5.66
C LYS A 168 -19.17 -2.16 6.75
N LYS A 169 -19.77 -2.57 7.86
CA LYS A 169 -19.88 -1.73 9.06
C LYS A 169 -18.52 -1.68 9.77
N SER A 170 -18.16 -0.53 10.33
CA SER A 170 -16.88 -0.34 11.04
C SER A 170 -16.75 -1.25 12.26
N GLU A 171 -17.86 -1.56 12.95
CA GLU A 171 -17.87 -2.46 14.10
C GLU A 171 -17.52 -3.91 13.72
N ASP A 172 -17.89 -4.35 12.51
CA ASP A 172 -17.56 -5.71 12.04
C ASP A 172 -16.08 -5.77 11.64
N VAL A 173 -15.58 -4.76 10.92
CA VAL A 173 -14.16 -4.66 10.57
C VAL A 173 -13.29 -4.52 11.81
N LEU A 174 -13.73 -3.77 12.82
CA LEU A 174 -13.03 -3.62 14.09
C LEU A 174 -12.86 -4.96 14.81
N LYS A 175 -13.87 -5.86 14.78
CA LYS A 175 -13.79 -7.22 15.32
C LYS A 175 -12.84 -8.09 14.50
N ASP A 176 -12.92 -8.03 13.18
CA ASP A 176 -12.04 -8.79 12.28
C ASP A 176 -10.58 -8.40 12.47
N MET A 177 -10.30 -7.10 12.71
CA MET A 177 -8.95 -6.57 12.93
C MET A 177 -8.43 -6.76 14.37
N GLU A 178 -9.19 -7.37 15.29
CA GLU A 178 -8.77 -7.54 16.70
C GLU A 178 -7.50 -8.40 16.84
N ARG A 179 -7.31 -9.35 15.92
CA ARG A 179 -6.12 -10.18 15.76
C ARG A 179 -5.77 -10.31 14.29
N ASP A 180 -4.64 -10.92 14.01
CA ASP A 180 -4.19 -11.19 12.64
C ASP A 180 -5.27 -11.97 11.89
N TYR A 181 -5.81 -11.33 10.85
CA TYR A 181 -6.83 -11.92 9.98
C TYR A 181 -6.23 -12.12 8.58
N TRP A 182 -5.73 -13.31 8.34
CA TRP A 182 -5.11 -13.71 7.09
C TRP A 182 -6.15 -14.14 6.06
N MET A 183 -5.94 -13.75 4.83
CA MET A 183 -6.83 -14.04 3.69
C MET A 183 -6.03 -14.45 2.46
N THR A 184 -6.46 -15.55 1.81
CA THR A 184 -6.06 -15.90 0.43
C THR A 184 -6.59 -14.84 -0.55
N ALA A 185 -6.23 -14.94 -1.83
CA ALA A 185 -6.75 -14.03 -2.86
C ALA A 185 -8.29 -14.10 -2.96
N GLU A 186 -8.89 -15.30 -2.89
CA GLU A 186 -10.33 -15.52 -2.94
C GLU A 186 -11.03 -14.93 -1.71
N GLU A 187 -10.48 -15.16 -0.52
CA GLU A 187 -11.00 -14.60 0.73
C GLU A 187 -10.88 -13.07 0.74
N THR A 188 -9.77 -12.52 0.22
CA THR A 188 -9.54 -11.08 0.06
C THR A 188 -10.60 -10.45 -0.84
N MET A 189 -10.93 -11.11 -1.96
CA MET A 189 -11.99 -10.68 -2.86
C MET A 189 -13.37 -10.79 -2.20
N LYS A 190 -13.67 -11.88 -1.53
CA LYS A 190 -14.93 -12.08 -0.79
C LYS A 190 -15.10 -11.06 0.34
N TYR A 191 -14.00 -10.69 1.00
CA TYR A 191 -14.00 -9.67 2.05
C TYR A 191 -14.30 -8.27 1.50
N GLY A 192 -13.91 -8.00 0.24
CA GLY A 192 -14.13 -6.74 -0.46
C GLY A 192 -12.90 -5.81 -0.52
N LEU A 193 -11.73 -6.30 -0.14
CA LEU A 193 -10.47 -5.54 -0.24
C LEU A 193 -9.97 -5.42 -1.68
N ILE A 194 -10.32 -6.39 -2.53
CA ILE A 194 -10.08 -6.38 -3.98
C ILE A 194 -11.37 -6.65 -4.75
N ASP A 195 -11.35 -6.33 -6.03
CA ASP A 195 -12.51 -6.46 -6.93
C ASP A 195 -12.39 -7.70 -7.84
N LYS A 196 -11.16 -8.15 -8.13
CA LYS A 196 -10.93 -9.28 -9.04
C LYS A 196 -9.56 -9.93 -8.82
N ILE A 197 -9.47 -11.24 -9.08
CA ILE A 197 -8.21 -11.99 -9.18
C ILE A 197 -7.78 -12.00 -10.65
N LEU A 198 -6.50 -11.69 -10.91
CA LEU A 198 -5.91 -11.70 -12.25
C LEU A 198 -5.40 -13.11 -12.57
N GLU A 199 -6.18 -13.86 -13.34
CA GLU A 199 -5.80 -15.21 -13.73
C GLU A 199 -4.59 -15.23 -14.67
N PRO A 200 -3.75 -16.29 -14.61
CA PRO A 200 -2.66 -16.48 -15.55
C PRO A 200 -3.17 -16.49 -16.99
N LYS A 201 -2.47 -15.83 -17.89
CA LYS A 201 -2.75 -15.99 -19.33
C LYS A 201 -2.45 -17.45 -19.71
N LYS A 202 -3.44 -18.11 -20.29
CA LYS A 202 -3.26 -19.43 -20.92
C LYS A 202 -2.39 -19.33 -22.14
#